data_cd30ae70102f7d6de27da3ab3f213f21
#
_entry.id   cd30ae70102f7d6de27da3ab3f213f21
#
_cell.length_a   1.000
_cell.length_b   1.000
_cell.length_c   1.000
_cell.angle_alpha   90.00
_cell.angle_beta   90.00
_cell.angle_gamma   90.00
#
_symmetry.space_group_name_H-M   'P 1'
#
loop_
_entity.id
_entity.type
_entity.pdbx_description
1 polymer ?
#
loop_
_entity_poly.entity_id
_entity_poly.type
_entity_poly.pdbx_seq_one_letter_code
_entity_poly.pdbx_strand_id
1 'polypeptide(L)'
;VDAGNADTDFEYDAFDNLVRARDFHGNETVMTYDQRGRRSSISDVDAGLRTLQYTPFGELKSETNARGQTLTLAYDRISRLLSRQELEGTTTWAWGNSPAAHNVGALSSVSGPGVTSTYDYDSLGRPSV
;
A
#
# COMPACT_ATOMS: atom_id res chain seq x y z
N VAL A 1 22.78 19.71 -30.71
CA VAL A 1 22.44 18.83 -29.65
C VAL A 1 22.58 19.55 -28.33
N ASP A 2 21.52 19.65 -27.66
CA ASP A 2 21.54 20.23 -26.34
C ASP A 2 22.02 19.16 -25.32
N ALA A 3 23.23 19.27 -24.87
CA ALA A 3 23.85 18.32 -23.96
C ALA A 3 23.17 18.30 -22.59
N GLY A 4 22.34 19.27 -22.30
CA GLY A 4 21.56 19.34 -21.08
C GLY A 4 20.14 18.84 -21.24
N ASN A 5 19.77 18.35 -22.40
CA ASN A 5 18.41 17.89 -22.64
C ASN A 5 18.22 16.49 -22.06
N ALA A 6 17.72 16.43 -20.84
CA ALA A 6 17.30 15.20 -20.23
C ALA A 6 15.92 14.81 -20.77
N ASP A 7 15.93 14.18 -21.94
CA ASP A 7 14.69 13.72 -22.55
C ASP A 7 14.15 12.54 -21.75
N THR A 8 12.99 12.75 -21.12
CA THR A 8 12.23 11.70 -20.46
C THR A 8 11.01 11.41 -21.33
N ASP A 9 10.89 10.18 -21.79
CA ASP A 9 9.77 9.74 -22.61
C ASP A 9 8.72 9.09 -21.75
N PHE A 10 7.46 9.44 -22.00
CA PHE A 10 6.30 8.84 -21.32
C PHE A 10 5.35 8.28 -22.38
N GLU A 11 4.84 7.09 -22.11
CA GLU A 11 3.79 6.47 -22.92
C GLU A 11 2.57 6.19 -22.08
N TYR A 12 1.41 6.43 -22.67
CA TYR A 12 0.10 6.26 -22.03
C TYR A 12 -0.75 5.30 -22.85
N ASP A 13 -1.63 4.56 -22.17
CA ASP A 13 -2.60 3.72 -22.86
C ASP A 13 -3.82 4.56 -23.31
N ALA A 14 -4.82 3.88 -23.89
CA ALA A 14 -6.03 4.54 -24.38
C ALA A 14 -6.89 5.17 -23.28
N PHE A 15 -6.63 4.85 -22.02
CA PHE A 15 -7.34 5.35 -20.85
C PHE A 15 -6.53 6.39 -20.06
N ASP A 16 -5.46 6.92 -20.67
CA ASP A 16 -4.53 7.88 -20.05
C ASP A 16 -3.74 7.34 -18.84
N ASN A 17 -3.61 6.03 -18.72
CA ASN A 17 -2.73 5.43 -17.72
C ASN A 17 -1.28 5.44 -18.23
N LEU A 18 -0.34 5.85 -17.36
CA LEU A 18 1.07 5.82 -17.70
C LEU A 18 1.57 4.37 -17.74
N VAL A 19 1.94 3.87 -18.90
CA VAL A 19 2.39 2.48 -19.09
C VAL A 19 3.89 2.34 -19.21
N ARG A 20 4.58 3.41 -19.60
CA ARG A 20 6.05 3.39 -19.68
C ARG A 20 6.61 4.78 -19.42
N ALA A 21 7.69 4.82 -18.64
CA ALA A 21 8.52 6.00 -18.46
C ALA A 21 9.97 5.61 -18.75
N ARG A 22 10.67 6.44 -19.51
CA ARG A 22 12.07 6.20 -19.86
C ARG A 22 12.87 7.46 -19.63
N ASP A 23 13.95 7.35 -18.86
CA ASP A 23 14.83 8.48 -18.62
C ASP A 23 15.88 8.63 -19.72
N PHE A 24 16.67 9.70 -19.65
CA PHE A 24 17.70 10.00 -20.66
C PHE A 24 18.86 8.99 -20.66
N HIS A 25 19.02 8.17 -19.62
CA HIS A 25 19.98 7.07 -19.56
C HIS A 25 19.44 5.79 -20.21
N GLY A 26 18.18 5.78 -20.63
CA GLY A 26 17.54 4.60 -21.18
C GLY A 26 16.94 3.66 -20.17
N ASN A 27 16.91 4.04 -18.88
CA ASN A 27 16.25 3.26 -17.85
C ASN A 27 14.74 3.32 -18.03
N GLU A 28 14.12 2.18 -18.08
CA GLU A 28 12.68 2.09 -18.29
C GLU A 28 11.95 1.63 -17.03
N THR A 29 10.81 2.25 -16.77
CA THR A 29 9.81 1.77 -15.82
C THR A 29 8.56 1.44 -16.61
N VAL A 30 8.09 0.20 -16.49
CA VAL A 30 6.91 -0.31 -17.19
C VAL A 30 5.83 -0.64 -16.18
N MET A 31 4.63 -0.20 -16.46
CA MET A 31 3.47 -0.37 -15.56
C MET A 31 2.33 -1.02 -16.33
N THR A 32 1.60 -1.90 -15.65
CA THR A 32 0.35 -2.46 -16.17
C THR A 32 -0.80 -2.15 -15.23
N TYR A 33 -2.01 -2.22 -15.76
CA TYR A 33 -3.22 -1.85 -15.04
C TYR A 33 -4.28 -2.92 -15.20
N ASP A 34 -5.13 -3.08 -14.20
CA ASP A 34 -6.26 -3.99 -14.28
C ASP A 34 -7.43 -3.32 -15.03
N GLN A 35 -8.53 -4.05 -15.16
CA GLN A 35 -9.72 -3.57 -15.88
C GLN A 35 -10.37 -2.34 -15.23
N ARG A 36 -10.08 -2.08 -13.96
CA ARG A 36 -10.59 -0.92 -13.22
C ARG A 36 -9.62 0.26 -13.22
N GLY A 37 -8.52 0.18 -13.97
CA GLY A 37 -7.51 1.24 -14.02
C GLY A 37 -6.57 1.28 -12.82
N ARG A 38 -6.53 0.23 -12.00
CA ARG A 38 -5.60 0.14 -10.86
C ARG A 38 -4.31 -0.50 -11.33
N ARG A 39 -3.19 -0.02 -10.79
CA ARG A 39 -1.87 -0.56 -11.17
C ARG A 39 -1.73 -2.00 -10.71
N SER A 40 -1.53 -2.92 -11.66
CA SER A 40 -1.35 -4.34 -11.38
C SER A 40 0.11 -4.76 -11.33
N SER A 41 0.99 -4.06 -12.02
CA SER A 41 2.43 -4.29 -11.90
C SER A 41 3.23 -3.03 -12.17
N ILE A 42 4.44 -3.02 -11.65
CA ILE A 42 5.46 -2.02 -11.96
C ILE A 42 6.80 -2.74 -12.04
N SER A 43 7.53 -2.47 -13.11
CA SER A 43 8.87 -3.04 -13.34
C SER A 43 9.85 -1.91 -13.62
N ASP A 44 10.92 -1.85 -12.85
CA ASP A 44 11.99 -0.90 -13.11
C ASP A 44 13.35 -1.60 -13.02
N VAL A 45 14.40 -0.91 -13.49
CA VAL A 45 15.74 -1.51 -13.56
C VAL A 45 16.38 -1.73 -12.19
N ASP A 46 15.96 -1.00 -11.18
CA ASP A 46 16.57 -1.08 -9.84
C ASP A 46 15.82 -2.06 -8.94
N ALA A 47 14.50 -1.90 -8.83
CA ALA A 47 13.68 -2.72 -7.93
C ALA A 47 13.16 -4.00 -8.57
N GLY A 48 13.20 -4.12 -9.90
CA GLY A 48 12.66 -5.25 -10.64
C GLY A 48 11.14 -5.21 -10.70
N LEU A 49 10.53 -6.37 -10.86
CA LEU A 49 9.09 -6.50 -11.03
C LEU A 49 8.38 -6.56 -9.67
N ARG A 50 7.38 -5.72 -9.49
CA ARG A 50 6.42 -5.82 -8.40
C ARG A 50 5.03 -6.03 -8.97
N THR A 51 4.26 -6.93 -8.36
CA THR A 51 2.86 -7.18 -8.74
C THR A 51 1.96 -6.82 -7.57
N LEU A 52 0.80 -6.27 -7.90
CA LEU A 52 -0.17 -5.80 -6.93
C LEU A 52 -1.53 -6.45 -7.20
N GLN A 53 -2.21 -6.84 -6.13
CA GLN A 53 -3.58 -7.36 -6.21
C GLN A 53 -4.47 -6.55 -5.28
N TYR A 54 -5.73 -6.45 -5.65
CA TYR A 54 -6.69 -5.61 -4.95
C TYR A 54 -7.90 -6.41 -4.52
N THR A 55 -8.56 -5.96 -3.45
CA THR A 55 -9.86 -6.47 -3.04
C THR A 55 -10.94 -6.00 -4.02
N PRO A 56 -12.14 -6.61 -3.99
CA PRO A 56 -13.25 -6.11 -4.80
C PRO A 56 -13.62 -4.64 -4.52
N PHE A 57 -13.24 -4.11 -3.37
CA PHE A 57 -13.50 -2.72 -2.99
C PHE A 57 -12.37 -1.76 -3.37
N GLY A 58 -11.31 -2.25 -4.04
CA GLY A 58 -10.22 -1.40 -4.50
C GLY A 58 -9.08 -1.20 -3.52
N GLU A 59 -9.08 -1.90 -2.40
CA GLU A 59 -8.00 -1.86 -1.42
C GLU A 59 -6.85 -2.77 -1.84
N LEU A 60 -5.61 -2.40 -1.55
CA LEU A 60 -4.46 -3.25 -1.84
C LEU A 60 -4.52 -4.52 -0.97
N LYS A 61 -4.64 -5.67 -1.63
CA LYS A 61 -4.69 -6.98 -0.98
C LYS A 61 -3.31 -7.58 -0.78
N SER A 62 -2.48 -7.51 -1.80
CA SER A 62 -1.11 -8.04 -1.73
C SER A 62 -0.19 -7.33 -2.70
N GLU A 63 1.09 -7.35 -2.36
CA GLU A 63 2.18 -6.88 -3.21
C GLU A 63 3.30 -7.90 -3.15
N THR A 64 3.76 -8.36 -4.30
CA THR A 64 4.90 -9.29 -4.41
C THR A 64 6.05 -8.58 -5.10
N ASN A 65 7.24 -8.59 -4.48
CA ASN A 65 8.42 -7.95 -5.03
C ASN A 65 9.19 -8.91 -5.95
N ALA A 66 10.28 -8.41 -6.54
CA ALA A 66 11.10 -9.18 -7.47
C ALA A 66 11.78 -10.40 -6.84
N ARG A 67 11.90 -10.42 -5.51
CA ARG A 67 12.47 -11.55 -4.75
C ARG A 67 11.43 -12.62 -4.44
N GLY A 68 10.18 -12.43 -4.87
CA GLY A 68 9.09 -13.34 -4.54
C GLY A 68 8.52 -13.18 -3.14
N GLN A 69 8.93 -12.14 -2.42
CA GLN A 69 8.41 -11.84 -1.09
C GLN A 69 7.06 -11.15 -1.22
N THR A 70 6.07 -11.63 -0.50
CA THR A 70 4.71 -11.12 -0.58
C THR A 70 4.31 -10.45 0.72
N LEU A 71 3.83 -9.21 0.59
CA LEU A 71 3.11 -8.47 1.62
C LEU A 71 1.62 -8.75 1.42
N THR A 72 0.92 -9.17 2.47
CA THR A 72 -0.52 -9.40 2.43
C THR A 72 -1.22 -8.50 3.44
N LEU A 73 -2.30 -7.87 3.01
CA LEU A 73 -3.09 -6.94 3.80
C LEU A 73 -4.52 -7.47 3.92
N ALA A 74 -5.13 -7.29 5.09
CA ALA A 74 -6.52 -7.64 5.32
C ALA A 74 -7.25 -6.46 5.94
N TYR A 75 -8.53 -6.31 5.60
CA TYR A 75 -9.36 -5.17 5.97
C TYR A 75 -10.68 -5.64 6.56
N ASP A 76 -11.30 -4.80 7.37
CA ASP A 76 -12.65 -5.03 7.85
C ASP A 76 -13.70 -4.52 6.83
N ARG A 77 -14.98 -4.59 7.21
CA ARG A 77 -16.10 -4.24 6.31
C ARG A 77 -16.14 -2.77 5.91
N ILE A 78 -15.48 -1.90 6.66
CA ILE A 78 -15.44 -0.46 6.37
C ILE A 78 -14.03 -0.02 5.95
N SER A 79 -13.25 -0.97 5.42
CA SER A 79 -11.93 -0.74 4.81
C SER A 79 -10.86 -0.26 5.77
N ARG A 80 -10.99 -0.59 7.06
CA ARG A 80 -9.90 -0.35 8.03
C ARG A 80 -8.94 -1.54 8.02
N LEU A 81 -7.65 -1.24 8.10
CA LEU A 81 -6.61 -2.25 8.08
C LEU A 81 -6.66 -3.10 9.34
N LEU A 82 -6.76 -4.42 9.18
CA LEU A 82 -6.76 -5.39 10.28
C LEU A 82 -5.42 -6.08 10.45
N SER A 83 -4.74 -6.41 9.35
CA SER A 83 -3.45 -7.09 9.43
C SER A 83 -2.58 -6.77 8.24
N ARG A 84 -1.28 -6.86 8.49
CA ARG A 84 -0.23 -6.77 7.48
C ARG A 84 0.75 -7.90 7.74
N GLN A 85 0.86 -8.82 6.81
CA GLN A 85 1.76 -9.97 6.89
C GLN A 85 2.95 -9.76 5.97
N GLU A 86 4.13 -9.78 6.55
CA GLU A 86 5.40 -9.63 5.85
C GLU A 86 6.33 -10.79 6.19
N LEU A 87 7.52 -10.77 5.60
CA LEU A 87 8.54 -11.78 5.87
C LEU A 87 8.96 -11.78 7.35
N GLU A 88 9.07 -10.61 7.96
CA GLU A 88 9.46 -10.45 9.36
C GLU A 88 8.39 -10.85 10.36
N GLY A 89 7.14 -10.95 9.93
CA GLY A 89 6.01 -11.32 10.79
C GLY A 89 4.73 -10.58 10.44
N THR A 90 3.77 -10.67 11.32
CA THR A 90 2.44 -10.10 11.13
C THR A 90 2.20 -8.97 12.12
N THR A 91 1.75 -7.83 11.60
CA THR A 91 1.24 -6.72 12.39
C THR A 91 -0.28 -6.73 12.33
N THR A 92 -0.94 -6.57 13.46
CA THR A 92 -2.41 -6.52 13.54
C THR A 92 -2.87 -5.23 14.18
N TRP A 93 -4.02 -4.76 13.74
CA TRP A 93 -4.68 -3.56 14.24
C TRP A 93 -6.04 -3.96 14.80
N ALA A 94 -6.32 -3.57 16.03
CA ALA A 94 -7.63 -3.77 16.65
C ALA A 94 -8.33 -2.42 16.81
N TRP A 95 -9.59 -2.38 16.39
CA TRP A 95 -10.38 -1.16 16.40
C TRP A 95 -11.40 -1.22 17.54
N GLY A 96 -11.55 -0.12 18.25
CA GLY A 96 -12.42 -0.04 19.41
C GLY A 96 -13.89 -0.09 19.03
N ASN A 97 -14.69 -0.71 19.91
CA ASN A 97 -16.13 -0.79 19.76
C ASN A 97 -16.85 -0.56 21.10
N SER A 98 -16.16 -0.01 22.09
CA SER A 98 -16.69 0.16 23.44
C SER A 98 -17.05 1.63 23.70
N PRO A 99 -18.34 1.97 23.84
CA PRO A 99 -18.73 3.32 24.25
C PRO A 99 -18.18 3.70 25.62
N ALA A 100 -18.08 2.72 26.55
CA ALA A 100 -17.55 2.96 27.90
C ALA A 100 -16.06 3.33 27.89
N ALA A 101 -15.32 2.84 26.90
CA ALA A 101 -13.90 3.18 26.72
C ALA A 101 -13.69 4.38 25.79
N HIS A 102 -14.76 4.97 25.28
CA HIS A 102 -14.75 6.12 24.36
C HIS A 102 -13.93 5.89 23.09
N ASN A 103 -13.86 4.64 22.63
CA ASN A 103 -13.00 4.24 21.53
C ASN A 103 -13.74 3.70 20.30
N VAL A 104 -15.08 3.89 20.22
CA VAL A 104 -15.83 3.42 19.06
C VAL A 104 -15.29 4.03 17.78
N GLY A 105 -14.87 3.19 16.83
CA GLY A 105 -14.28 3.62 15.57
C GLY A 105 -12.83 4.10 15.67
N ALA A 106 -12.24 4.13 16.85
CA ALA A 106 -10.85 4.52 17.06
C ALA A 106 -9.93 3.30 17.20
N LEU A 107 -8.65 3.47 16.91
CA LEU A 107 -7.66 2.41 17.04
C LEU A 107 -7.46 2.07 18.52
N SER A 108 -7.64 0.80 18.89
CA SER A 108 -7.46 0.36 20.29
C SER A 108 -6.09 -0.25 20.53
N SER A 109 -5.54 -0.98 19.58
CA SER A 109 -4.20 -1.53 19.72
C SER A 109 -3.56 -1.82 18.37
N VAL A 110 -2.23 -1.85 18.37
CA VAL A 110 -1.40 -2.34 17.26
C VAL A 110 -0.44 -3.36 17.87
N SER A 111 -0.39 -4.55 17.28
CA SER A 111 0.53 -5.61 17.72
C SER A 111 1.35 -6.08 16.53
N GLY A 112 2.66 -6.07 16.67
CA GLY A 112 3.59 -6.55 15.66
C GLY A 112 4.66 -7.45 16.26
N PRO A 113 5.63 -7.89 15.47
CA PRO A 113 6.70 -8.74 15.96
C PRO A 113 7.48 -8.05 17.09
N GLY A 114 7.31 -8.58 18.33
CA GLY A 114 8.02 -8.09 19.50
C GLY A 114 7.50 -6.78 20.11
N VAL A 115 6.44 -6.19 19.57
CA VAL A 115 5.92 -4.88 20.02
C VAL A 115 4.40 -4.91 20.04
N THR A 116 3.82 -4.41 21.13
CA THR A 116 2.37 -4.14 21.21
C THR A 116 2.16 -2.76 21.78
N SER A 117 1.32 -1.97 21.12
CA SER A 117 0.92 -0.64 21.56
C SER A 117 -0.58 -0.62 21.80
N THR A 118 -1.02 -0.02 22.91
CA THR A 118 -2.44 0.16 23.23
C THR A 118 -2.74 1.64 23.32
N TYR A 119 -3.99 2.00 23.02
CA TYR A 119 -4.45 3.39 22.98
C TYR A 119 -5.70 3.54 23.83
N ASP A 120 -5.65 4.50 24.74
CA ASP A 120 -6.76 4.86 25.61
C ASP A 120 -7.32 6.21 25.19
N TYR A 121 -8.59 6.45 25.47
CA TYR A 121 -9.28 7.66 25.06
C TYR A 121 -10.04 8.27 26.23
N ASP A 122 -10.06 9.59 26.30
CA ASP A 122 -10.81 10.34 27.31
C ASP A 122 -12.30 10.39 26.93
N SER A 123 -13.09 11.01 27.79
CA SER A 123 -14.54 11.12 27.59
C SER A 123 -14.96 11.92 26.35
N LEU A 124 -14.04 12.66 25.75
CA LEU A 124 -14.26 13.39 24.49
C LEU A 124 -13.72 12.62 23.27
N GLY A 125 -13.25 11.36 23.46
CA GLY A 125 -12.72 10.53 22.40
C GLY A 125 -11.31 10.96 21.94
N ARG A 126 -10.60 11.74 22.73
CA ARG A 126 -9.23 12.14 22.43
C ARG A 126 -8.23 11.14 23.00
N PRO A 127 -7.11 10.88 22.29
CA PRO A 127 -6.08 9.99 22.88
C PRO A 127 -5.64 10.51 24.25
N SER A 128 -5.65 9.64 25.23
CA SER A 128 -5.14 9.95 26.56
C SER A 128 -3.72 9.45 26.70
N VAL A 129 -2.92 10.16 27.49
CA VAL A 129 -1.50 9.85 27.72
C VAL A 129 -1.33 9.00 28.96
#